data_3c665372e086602119d09d995cad2b1b
#
_entry.id   3c665372e086602119d09d995cad2b1b
#
_cell.length_a   1.000
_cell.length_b   1.000
_cell.length_c   1.000
_cell.angle_alpha   90.00
_cell.angle_beta   90.00
_cell.angle_gamma   90.00
#
_symmetry.space_group_name_H-M   'P 1'
#
loop_
_entity.id
_entity.type
_entity.pdbx_description
1 polymer ?
#
loop_
_entity_poly.entity_id
_entity_poly.type
_entity_poly.pdbx_seq_one_letter_code
_entity_poly.pdbx_strand_id
1 'polypeptide(L)'
;RSPFIEPQFDGFERGRVPRLGRFISLTEYNAEFDTPVAFPPERLKNVFGEYISNQGLHQLRIAETEKYAHVTFFFNGGVEAPFLGEDRILIPSPKVATYDLQPEMSAHELTDRLLAEIEAGKYDFILVNYANPDMVGHTGVQGAADIAIHTVDECLARLEEAITKAAGTLLITADHGNAELMRDPKTGDRKSTRLNSSH
;
A
#
# COMPACT_ATOMS: atom_id res chain seq x y z
N ARG A 1 -6.18 -6.09 21.22
CA ARG A 1 -7.12 -5.15 21.87
C ARG A 1 -8.32 -5.89 22.41
N SER A 2 -9.06 -6.63 21.60
CA SER A 2 -10.23 -7.42 21.99
C SER A 2 -10.05 -8.21 23.31
N PRO A 3 -8.92 -8.91 23.55
CA PRO A 3 -8.73 -9.62 24.83
C PRO A 3 -8.78 -8.73 26.07
N PHE A 4 -8.58 -7.42 25.93
CA PHE A 4 -8.56 -6.49 27.07
C PHE A 4 -9.87 -5.71 27.26
N ILE A 5 -10.61 -5.50 26.15
CA ILE A 5 -11.80 -4.63 26.15
C ILE A 5 -13.11 -5.37 26.01
N GLU A 6 -13.12 -6.55 25.37
CA GLU A 6 -14.34 -7.33 25.15
C GLU A 6 -14.60 -8.26 26.33
N PRO A 7 -15.74 -8.13 27.04
CA PRO A 7 -16.09 -9.04 28.14
C PRO A 7 -16.21 -10.50 27.68
N GLN A 8 -16.74 -10.72 26.48
CA GLN A 8 -17.06 -12.05 25.92
C GLN A 8 -16.07 -12.46 24.81
N PHE A 9 -14.81 -12.10 24.97
CA PHE A 9 -13.77 -12.52 24.03
C PHE A 9 -13.55 -14.04 24.06
N ASP A 10 -13.60 -14.70 22.91
CA ASP A 10 -13.54 -16.16 22.71
C ASP A 10 -12.35 -16.63 21.85
N GLY A 11 -11.47 -15.73 21.40
CA GLY A 11 -10.33 -16.07 20.53
C GLY A 11 -9.27 -16.96 21.18
N PHE A 12 -9.19 -16.98 22.51
CA PHE A 12 -8.38 -17.90 23.31
C PHE A 12 -8.80 -17.84 24.78
N GLU A 13 -8.44 -18.87 25.56
CA GLU A 13 -8.72 -18.91 27.01
C GLU A 13 -7.87 -17.88 27.76
N ARG A 14 -8.53 -16.91 28.41
CA ARG A 14 -7.88 -15.87 29.22
C ARG A 14 -7.74 -16.36 30.66
N GLY A 15 -6.52 -16.64 31.11
CA GLY A 15 -6.28 -17.07 32.51
C GLY A 15 -6.61 -15.97 33.52
N ARG A 16 -6.21 -14.75 33.26
CA ARG A 16 -6.52 -13.57 34.09
C ARG A 16 -6.98 -12.41 33.20
N VAL A 17 -8.16 -11.90 33.47
CA VAL A 17 -8.67 -10.69 32.83
C VAL A 17 -8.32 -9.49 33.71
N PRO A 18 -7.44 -8.57 33.28
CA PRO A 18 -7.12 -7.40 34.08
C PRO A 18 -8.34 -6.48 34.20
N ARG A 19 -8.59 -5.94 35.38
CA ARG A 19 -9.56 -4.85 35.53
C ARG A 19 -8.89 -3.54 35.17
N LEU A 20 -9.19 -3.05 33.95
CA LEU A 20 -8.67 -1.78 33.48
C LEU A 20 -9.57 -0.64 34.02
N GLY A 21 -8.97 0.40 34.55
CA GLY A 21 -9.71 1.61 34.93
C GLY A 21 -10.24 2.33 33.68
N ARG A 22 -9.44 2.36 32.61
CA ARG A 22 -9.81 2.90 31.30
C ARG A 22 -8.92 2.31 30.23
N PHE A 23 -9.47 2.04 29.05
CA PHE A 23 -8.72 1.71 27.84
C PHE A 23 -8.93 2.85 26.83
N ILE A 24 -7.85 3.40 26.29
CA ILE A 24 -7.89 4.49 25.32
C ILE A 24 -7.08 4.03 24.11
N SER A 25 -7.71 4.04 22.94
CA SER A 25 -7.02 3.82 21.66
C SER A 25 -6.36 5.11 21.18
N LEU A 26 -5.17 5.01 20.57
CA LEU A 26 -4.52 6.18 19.99
C LEU A 26 -5.33 6.72 18.81
N THR A 27 -5.79 5.81 17.95
CA THR A 27 -6.67 6.13 16.82
C THR A 27 -7.83 5.14 16.76
N GLU A 28 -8.83 5.41 15.95
CA GLU A 28 -9.92 4.47 15.66
C GLU A 28 -9.37 3.33 14.78
N TYR A 29 -9.45 2.12 15.31
CA TYR A 29 -8.99 0.93 14.61
C TYR A 29 -10.14 0.07 14.08
N ASN A 30 -11.29 0.16 14.73
CA ASN A 30 -12.52 -0.49 14.34
C ASN A 30 -13.66 0.31 15.00
N ALA A 31 -14.65 0.70 14.20
CA ALA A 31 -15.82 1.41 14.67
C ALA A 31 -16.68 0.62 15.68
N GLU A 32 -16.52 -0.73 15.70
CA GLU A 32 -17.21 -1.60 16.66
C GLU A 32 -16.62 -1.55 18.07
N PHE A 33 -15.40 -1.00 18.24
CA PHE A 33 -14.79 -0.87 19.56
C PHE A 33 -15.32 0.37 20.27
N ASP A 34 -16.19 0.15 21.27
CA ASP A 34 -16.66 1.22 22.17
C ASP A 34 -15.53 1.63 23.14
N THR A 35 -14.51 2.28 22.61
CA THR A 35 -13.38 2.79 23.38
C THR A 35 -13.11 4.25 23.03
N PRO A 36 -12.78 5.10 24.02
CA PRO A 36 -12.33 6.46 23.73
C PRO A 36 -11.10 6.46 22.84
N VAL A 37 -11.07 7.39 21.90
CA VAL A 37 -9.99 7.59 20.93
C VAL A 37 -9.27 8.90 21.24
N ALA A 38 -7.94 8.85 21.37
CA ALA A 38 -7.14 10.04 21.67
C ALA A 38 -7.04 10.99 20.46
N PHE A 39 -6.87 10.41 19.27
CA PHE A 39 -6.77 11.12 17.99
C PHE A 39 -7.82 10.53 17.04
N PRO A 40 -9.04 11.07 17.03
CA PRO A 40 -10.08 10.61 16.10
C PRO A 40 -9.64 10.87 14.66
N PRO A 41 -10.05 10.02 13.70
CA PRO A 41 -9.71 10.23 12.30
C PRO A 41 -10.31 11.56 11.80
N GLU A 42 -9.45 12.38 11.20
CA GLU A 42 -9.90 13.57 10.49
C GLU A 42 -10.31 13.18 9.07
N ARG A 43 -11.50 13.55 8.67
CA ARG A 43 -11.95 13.36 7.29
C ARG A 43 -11.33 14.43 6.41
N LEU A 44 -10.36 14.03 5.61
CA LEU A 44 -9.76 14.90 4.60
C LEU A 44 -10.80 15.24 3.53
N LYS A 45 -10.79 16.50 3.08
CA LYS A 45 -11.65 17.00 2.00
C LYS A 45 -10.77 17.46 0.85
N ASN A 46 -11.30 17.38 -0.36
CA ASN A 46 -10.62 17.82 -1.56
C ASN A 46 -9.28 17.11 -1.76
N VAL A 47 -9.25 15.81 -1.43
CA VAL A 47 -8.11 14.95 -1.77
C VAL A 47 -7.96 14.86 -3.28
N PHE A 48 -6.77 14.50 -3.76
CA PHE A 48 -6.47 14.55 -5.19
C PHE A 48 -7.46 13.75 -6.06
N GLY A 49 -7.85 12.54 -5.62
CA GLY A 49 -8.86 11.73 -6.31
C GLY A 49 -10.24 12.40 -6.39
N GLU A 50 -10.67 13.06 -5.31
CA GLU A 50 -11.91 13.85 -5.28
C GLU A 50 -11.83 15.05 -6.21
N TYR A 51 -10.66 15.75 -6.22
CA TYR A 51 -10.44 16.90 -7.12
C TYR A 51 -10.53 16.49 -8.58
N ILE A 52 -9.86 15.40 -9.01
CA ILE A 52 -9.93 14.87 -10.38
C ILE A 52 -11.39 14.53 -10.74
N SER A 53 -12.09 13.83 -9.87
CA SER A 53 -13.49 13.48 -10.05
C SER A 53 -14.39 14.70 -10.26
N ASN A 54 -14.19 15.75 -9.46
CA ASN A 54 -14.94 17.01 -9.58
C ASN A 54 -14.65 17.79 -10.88
N GLN A 55 -13.55 17.50 -11.54
CA GLN A 55 -13.25 18.04 -12.89
C GLN A 55 -13.88 17.19 -14.02
N GLY A 56 -14.57 16.10 -13.68
CA GLY A 56 -15.15 15.17 -14.66
C GLY A 56 -14.11 14.29 -15.38
N LEU A 57 -12.89 14.18 -14.84
CA LEU A 57 -11.79 13.39 -15.39
C LEU A 57 -11.85 11.94 -14.90
N HIS A 58 -11.31 11.02 -15.72
CA HIS A 58 -11.23 9.59 -15.41
C HIS A 58 -9.89 9.23 -14.81
N GLN A 59 -9.91 8.36 -13.81
CA GLN A 59 -8.71 7.93 -13.09
C GLN A 59 -8.69 6.43 -12.84
N LEU A 60 -7.49 5.84 -12.88
CA LEU A 60 -7.23 4.44 -12.58
C LEU A 60 -6.35 4.31 -11.34
N ARG A 61 -6.72 3.37 -10.46
CA ARG A 61 -5.89 2.86 -9.36
C ARG A 61 -5.54 1.42 -9.65
N ILE A 62 -4.25 1.10 -9.70
CA ILE A 62 -3.81 -0.26 -9.95
C ILE A 62 -2.63 -0.63 -9.03
N ALA A 63 -2.72 -1.77 -8.38
CA ALA A 63 -1.64 -2.32 -7.56
C ALA A 63 -1.85 -3.82 -7.32
N GLU A 64 -0.80 -4.47 -6.82
CA GLU A 64 -0.90 -5.80 -6.23
C GLU A 64 -1.63 -5.76 -4.89
N THR A 65 -2.09 -6.93 -4.40
CA THR A 65 -2.81 -7.09 -3.13
C THR A 65 -2.17 -6.31 -1.97
N GLU A 66 -0.85 -6.41 -1.82
CA GLU A 66 -0.10 -5.79 -0.70
C GLU A 66 -0.12 -4.26 -0.71
N LYS A 67 -0.30 -3.64 -1.88
CA LYS A 67 -0.29 -2.19 -2.05
C LYS A 67 -1.63 -1.62 -2.54
N TYR A 68 -2.66 -2.46 -2.65
CA TYR A 68 -3.96 -2.01 -3.15
C TYR A 68 -4.60 -0.93 -2.25
N ALA A 69 -4.57 -1.10 -0.94
CA ALA A 69 -5.08 -0.10 0.00
C ALA A 69 -4.32 1.23 -0.09
N HIS A 70 -3.02 1.20 -0.44
CA HIS A 70 -2.19 2.41 -0.56
C HIS A 70 -2.65 3.30 -1.72
N VAL A 71 -3.02 2.69 -2.87
CA VAL A 71 -3.50 3.44 -4.04
C VAL A 71 -5.01 3.72 -4.01
N THR A 72 -5.75 3.14 -3.09
CA THR A 72 -7.21 3.31 -2.94
C THR A 72 -7.57 4.03 -1.65
N PHE A 73 -7.80 3.30 -0.57
CA PHE A 73 -8.27 3.81 0.72
C PHE A 73 -7.39 4.95 1.28
N PHE A 74 -6.06 4.73 1.35
CA PHE A 74 -5.15 5.73 1.91
C PHE A 74 -5.00 6.95 1.00
N PHE A 75 -4.87 6.74 -0.31
CA PHE A 75 -4.77 7.83 -1.27
C PHE A 75 -6.06 8.67 -1.34
N ASN A 76 -7.20 8.05 -1.07
CA ASN A 76 -8.50 8.71 -0.97
C ASN A 76 -8.80 9.31 0.41
N GLY A 77 -7.78 9.46 1.27
CA GLY A 77 -7.91 10.10 2.58
C GLY A 77 -8.81 9.33 3.55
N GLY A 78 -8.81 8.00 3.48
CA GLY A 78 -9.62 7.12 4.34
C GLY A 78 -11.04 6.89 3.82
N VAL A 79 -11.31 7.20 2.55
CA VAL A 79 -12.60 6.93 1.89
C VAL A 79 -12.52 5.61 1.14
N GLU A 80 -13.33 4.61 1.54
CA GLU A 80 -13.34 3.30 0.91
C GLU A 80 -14.02 3.31 -0.47
N ALA A 81 -15.10 4.06 -0.61
CA ALA A 81 -15.84 4.14 -1.87
C ALA A 81 -15.00 4.85 -2.96
N PRO A 82 -14.99 4.32 -4.20
CA PRO A 82 -14.35 5.02 -5.31
C PRO A 82 -15.08 6.35 -5.60
N PHE A 83 -14.32 7.35 -6.02
CA PHE A 83 -14.88 8.60 -6.53
C PHE A 83 -15.49 8.40 -7.93
N LEU A 84 -16.35 9.30 -8.37
CA LEU A 84 -16.91 9.26 -9.72
C LEU A 84 -15.77 9.30 -10.76
N GLY A 85 -15.78 8.38 -11.73
CA GLY A 85 -14.71 8.27 -12.73
C GLY A 85 -13.44 7.56 -12.22
N GLU A 86 -13.45 7.00 -11.00
CA GLU A 86 -12.36 6.19 -10.46
C GLU A 86 -12.61 4.71 -10.70
N ASP A 87 -11.75 4.09 -11.51
CA ASP A 87 -11.70 2.64 -11.68
C ASP A 87 -10.56 2.04 -10.85
N ARG A 88 -10.72 0.80 -10.43
CA ARG A 88 -9.76 0.08 -9.60
C ARG A 88 -9.45 -1.28 -10.17
N ILE A 89 -8.15 -1.61 -10.29
CA ILE A 89 -7.67 -2.92 -10.73
C ILE A 89 -6.77 -3.49 -9.64
N LEU A 90 -7.14 -4.67 -9.16
CA LEU A 90 -6.35 -5.45 -8.22
C LEU A 90 -5.66 -6.60 -8.97
N ILE A 91 -4.35 -6.68 -8.88
CA ILE A 91 -3.56 -7.82 -9.32
C ILE A 91 -3.23 -8.67 -8.09
N PRO A 92 -3.56 -9.97 -8.08
CA PRO A 92 -3.23 -10.82 -6.93
C PRO A 92 -1.73 -10.92 -6.72
N SER A 93 -1.24 -10.69 -5.50
CA SER A 93 0.15 -10.99 -5.13
C SER A 93 0.40 -12.49 -5.09
N PRO A 94 1.63 -12.96 -5.34
CA PRO A 94 1.95 -14.39 -5.32
C PRO A 94 1.74 -14.98 -3.93
N LYS A 95 1.24 -16.23 -3.89
CA LYS A 95 0.98 -16.96 -2.64
C LYS A 95 2.24 -17.69 -2.17
N VAL A 96 3.21 -16.95 -1.67
CA VAL A 96 4.47 -17.46 -1.12
C VAL A 96 4.56 -17.15 0.38
N ALA A 97 5.40 -17.88 1.11
CA ALA A 97 5.57 -17.66 2.55
C ALA A 97 6.24 -16.31 2.84
N THR A 98 7.23 -15.94 2.03
CA THR A 98 7.94 -14.65 2.08
C THR A 98 8.33 -14.25 0.65
N TYR A 99 8.38 -12.96 0.36
CA TYR A 99 8.55 -12.45 -1.00
C TYR A 99 10.00 -12.54 -1.54
N ASP A 100 10.97 -12.91 -0.72
CA ASP A 100 12.31 -13.30 -1.18
C ASP A 100 12.32 -14.60 -1.99
N LEU A 101 11.27 -15.43 -1.87
CA LEU A 101 11.08 -16.64 -2.67
C LEU A 101 10.55 -16.35 -4.09
N GLN A 102 9.97 -15.19 -4.30
CA GLN A 102 9.49 -14.71 -5.60
C GLN A 102 9.62 -13.17 -5.65
N PRO A 103 10.83 -12.62 -5.82
CA PRO A 103 11.08 -11.18 -5.73
C PRO A 103 10.41 -10.35 -6.83
N GLU A 104 10.14 -10.95 -7.98
CA GLU A 104 9.42 -10.35 -9.09
C GLU A 104 7.96 -10.04 -8.71
N MET A 105 7.43 -10.75 -7.72
CA MET A 105 6.04 -10.66 -7.29
C MET A 105 5.10 -10.76 -8.50
N SER A 106 4.14 -9.85 -8.65
CA SER A 106 3.26 -9.78 -9.81
C SER A 106 3.53 -8.52 -10.65
N ALA A 107 4.75 -7.95 -10.58
CA ALA A 107 5.08 -6.69 -11.25
C ALA A 107 4.91 -6.78 -12.78
N HIS A 108 5.29 -7.88 -13.40
CA HIS A 108 5.13 -8.06 -14.85
C HIS A 108 3.65 -8.12 -15.26
N GLU A 109 2.81 -8.90 -14.56
CA GLU A 109 1.38 -8.99 -14.82
C GLU A 109 0.69 -7.63 -14.60
N LEU A 110 1.05 -6.93 -13.53
CA LEU A 110 0.58 -5.57 -13.26
C LEU A 110 0.93 -4.63 -14.40
N THR A 111 2.17 -4.69 -14.88
CA THR A 111 2.65 -3.84 -15.98
C THR A 111 1.95 -4.18 -17.29
N ASP A 112 1.76 -5.45 -17.63
CA ASP A 112 1.04 -5.87 -18.83
C ASP A 112 -0.39 -5.33 -18.83
N ARG A 113 -1.06 -5.43 -17.68
CA ARG A 113 -2.40 -4.88 -17.52
C ARG A 113 -2.41 -3.37 -17.65
N LEU A 114 -1.46 -2.68 -17.02
CA LEU A 114 -1.34 -1.23 -17.06
C LEU A 114 -1.07 -0.71 -18.47
N LEU A 115 -0.21 -1.38 -19.24
CA LEU A 115 0.06 -1.04 -20.64
C LEU A 115 -1.21 -1.10 -21.50
N ALA A 116 -2.02 -2.13 -21.32
CA ALA A 116 -3.30 -2.26 -22.02
C ALA A 116 -4.27 -1.10 -21.67
N GLU A 117 -4.30 -0.67 -20.42
CA GLU A 117 -5.14 0.47 -20.00
C GLU A 117 -4.60 1.81 -20.53
N ILE A 118 -3.28 1.98 -20.63
CA ILE A 118 -2.66 3.16 -21.27
C ILE A 118 -2.99 3.19 -22.76
N GLU A 119 -2.87 2.06 -23.45
CA GLU A 119 -3.19 1.97 -24.89
C GLU A 119 -4.67 2.25 -25.17
N ALA A 120 -5.56 1.86 -24.27
CA ALA A 120 -6.99 2.15 -24.39
C ALA A 120 -7.31 3.65 -24.28
N GLY A 121 -6.42 4.47 -23.71
CA GLY A 121 -6.55 5.92 -23.66
C GLY A 121 -7.76 6.43 -22.88
N LYS A 122 -8.24 5.66 -21.91
CA LYS A 122 -9.47 5.95 -21.15
C LYS A 122 -9.24 6.94 -20.02
N TYR A 123 -8.03 6.97 -19.44
CA TYR A 123 -7.76 7.65 -18.19
C TYR A 123 -6.91 8.88 -18.36
N ASP A 124 -7.28 9.96 -17.67
CA ASP A 124 -6.52 11.20 -17.57
C ASP A 124 -5.44 11.11 -16.49
N PHE A 125 -5.65 10.27 -15.49
CA PHE A 125 -4.71 10.03 -14.39
C PHE A 125 -4.66 8.54 -14.04
N ILE A 126 -3.45 8.01 -13.86
CA ILE A 126 -3.22 6.64 -13.43
C ILE A 126 -2.27 6.66 -12.24
N LEU A 127 -2.65 5.97 -11.16
CA LEU A 127 -1.80 5.72 -10.00
C LEU A 127 -1.49 4.24 -9.90
N VAL A 128 -0.21 3.90 -9.94
CA VAL A 128 0.31 2.55 -9.72
C VAL A 128 1.27 2.52 -8.54
N ASN A 129 1.27 1.44 -7.78
CA ASN A 129 2.29 1.17 -6.76
C ASN A 129 2.89 -0.21 -6.99
N TYR A 130 4.21 -0.26 -7.22
CA TYR A 130 4.98 -1.51 -7.29
C TYR A 130 5.39 -1.93 -5.89
N ALA A 131 4.91 -3.07 -5.45
CA ALA A 131 5.11 -3.56 -4.09
C ALA A 131 6.52 -4.10 -3.82
N ASN A 132 7.27 -4.44 -4.87
CA ASN A 132 8.50 -5.23 -4.79
C ASN A 132 9.57 -4.63 -3.86
N PRO A 133 9.99 -3.35 -3.98
CA PRO A 133 11.08 -2.84 -3.16
C PRO A 133 10.76 -2.87 -1.67
N ASP A 134 9.52 -2.60 -1.30
CA ASP A 134 9.07 -2.62 0.09
C ASP A 134 8.89 -4.05 0.61
N MET A 135 8.10 -4.86 -0.07
CA MET A 135 7.75 -6.20 0.42
C MET A 135 8.94 -7.14 0.46
N VAL A 136 9.81 -7.10 -0.55
CA VAL A 136 11.05 -7.87 -0.58
C VAL A 136 12.08 -7.28 0.38
N GLY A 137 12.18 -5.96 0.47
CA GLY A 137 13.05 -5.26 1.40
C GLY A 137 12.83 -5.68 2.86
N HIS A 138 11.57 -5.94 3.26
CA HIS A 138 11.23 -6.46 4.58
C HIS A 138 11.86 -7.81 4.91
N THR A 139 12.22 -8.61 3.92
CA THR A 139 12.87 -9.90 4.14
C THR A 139 14.34 -9.76 4.56
N GLY A 140 14.98 -8.62 4.21
CA GLY A 140 16.39 -8.34 4.47
C GLY A 140 17.35 -9.24 3.70
N VAL A 141 16.88 -9.86 2.59
CA VAL A 141 17.69 -10.71 1.70
C VAL A 141 18.16 -9.87 0.52
N GLN A 142 19.46 -9.49 0.52
CA GLN A 142 20.04 -8.57 -0.47
C GLN A 142 19.82 -9.06 -1.92
N GLY A 143 20.14 -10.31 -2.22
CA GLY A 143 20.01 -10.82 -3.58
C GLY A 143 18.57 -10.83 -4.10
N ALA A 144 17.59 -11.01 -3.21
CA ALA A 144 16.17 -10.88 -3.58
C ALA A 144 15.78 -9.42 -3.82
N ALA A 145 16.28 -8.49 -3.01
CA ALA A 145 16.04 -7.07 -3.20
C ALA A 145 16.64 -6.56 -4.53
N ASP A 146 17.84 -7.03 -4.91
CA ASP A 146 18.46 -6.69 -6.18
C ASP A 146 17.59 -7.15 -7.37
N ILE A 147 17.03 -8.37 -7.30
CA ILE A 147 16.08 -8.87 -8.31
C ILE A 147 14.80 -8.03 -8.34
N ALA A 148 14.24 -7.72 -7.18
CA ALA A 148 13.03 -6.93 -7.07
C ALA A 148 13.18 -5.53 -7.70
N ILE A 149 14.31 -4.87 -7.44
CA ILE A 149 14.61 -3.54 -8.00
C ILE A 149 14.82 -3.62 -9.52
N HIS A 150 15.57 -4.63 -10.00
CA HIS A 150 15.77 -4.83 -11.42
C HIS A 150 14.46 -5.09 -12.17
N THR A 151 13.57 -5.91 -11.59
CA THR A 151 12.24 -6.16 -12.14
C THR A 151 11.42 -4.87 -12.27
N VAL A 152 11.44 -4.02 -11.25
CA VAL A 152 10.73 -2.72 -11.30
C VAL A 152 11.34 -1.79 -12.33
N ASP A 153 12.67 -1.76 -12.46
CA ASP A 153 13.38 -0.97 -13.48
C ASP A 153 12.96 -1.38 -14.90
N GLU A 154 12.92 -2.68 -15.19
CA GLU A 154 12.41 -3.20 -16.48
C GLU A 154 10.94 -2.81 -16.72
N CYS A 155 10.09 -2.89 -15.70
CA CYS A 155 8.69 -2.48 -15.79
C CYS A 155 8.57 -0.97 -16.07
N LEU A 156 9.36 -0.14 -15.39
CA LEU A 156 9.38 1.30 -15.58
C LEU A 156 9.84 1.70 -16.98
N ALA A 157 10.84 1.02 -17.54
CA ALA A 157 11.29 1.25 -18.93
C ALA A 157 10.15 1.03 -19.93
N ARG A 158 9.38 -0.05 -19.76
CA ARG A 158 8.19 -0.32 -20.60
C ARG A 158 7.10 0.74 -20.44
N LEU A 159 6.87 1.23 -19.22
CA LEU A 159 5.91 2.31 -18.97
C LEU A 159 6.35 3.63 -19.56
N GLU A 160 7.65 3.98 -19.46
CA GLU A 160 8.20 5.20 -20.06
C GLU A 160 7.96 5.22 -21.57
N GLU A 161 8.24 4.11 -22.25
CA GLU A 161 7.98 3.97 -23.69
C GLU A 161 6.49 4.17 -24.02
N ALA A 162 5.60 3.50 -23.29
CA ALA A 162 4.15 3.57 -23.52
C ALA A 162 3.59 4.97 -23.27
N ILE A 163 3.98 5.61 -22.17
CA ILE A 163 3.53 6.95 -21.81
C ILE A 163 4.07 8.00 -22.80
N THR A 164 5.32 7.87 -23.24
CA THR A 164 5.91 8.72 -24.26
C THR A 164 5.14 8.60 -25.59
N LYS A 165 4.79 7.38 -26.00
CA LYS A 165 3.98 7.14 -27.21
C LYS A 165 2.57 7.71 -27.07
N ALA A 166 1.99 7.69 -25.88
CA ALA A 166 0.70 8.29 -25.58
C ALA A 166 0.75 9.82 -25.40
N ALA A 167 1.92 10.46 -25.55
CA ALA A 167 2.17 11.88 -25.26
C ALA A 167 1.77 12.28 -23.84
N GLY A 168 1.88 11.35 -22.89
CA GLY A 168 1.60 11.55 -21.47
C GLY A 168 2.82 12.02 -20.68
N THR A 169 2.65 12.18 -19.38
CA THR A 169 3.72 12.50 -18.42
C THR A 169 3.84 11.39 -17.38
N LEU A 170 5.04 10.87 -17.19
CA LEU A 170 5.36 9.89 -16.17
C LEU A 170 6.02 10.59 -14.97
N LEU A 171 5.48 10.38 -13.77
CA LEU A 171 6.09 10.80 -12.51
C LEU A 171 6.47 9.55 -11.71
N ILE A 172 7.73 9.45 -11.32
CA ILE A 172 8.27 8.34 -10.52
C ILE A 172 8.65 8.88 -9.16
N THR A 173 8.14 8.24 -8.11
CA THR A 173 8.43 8.59 -6.71
C THR A 173 8.37 7.35 -5.83
N ALA A 174 8.75 7.49 -4.58
CA ALA A 174 8.52 6.48 -3.54
C ALA A 174 7.62 7.06 -2.44
N ASP A 175 6.77 6.23 -1.86
CA ASP A 175 5.93 6.58 -0.71
C ASP A 175 6.73 6.58 0.60
N HIS A 176 7.76 5.73 0.71
CA HIS A 176 8.73 5.67 1.81
C HIS A 176 9.98 4.89 1.38
N GLY A 177 11.00 4.89 2.23
CA GLY A 177 12.22 4.10 2.04
C GLY A 177 12.12 2.72 2.70
N ASN A 178 12.83 1.73 2.14
CA ASN A 178 13.02 0.40 2.73
C ASN A 178 14.26 -0.29 2.14
N ALA A 179 14.22 -0.66 0.85
CA ALA A 179 15.24 -1.48 0.20
C ALA A 179 16.64 -0.83 0.19
N GLU A 180 16.73 0.49 0.23
CA GLU A 180 18.01 1.23 0.23
C GLU A 180 18.82 1.01 1.51
N LEU A 181 18.18 0.57 2.60
CA LEU A 181 18.87 0.32 3.87
C LEU A 181 18.17 -0.75 4.71
N MET A 182 18.29 -2.01 4.29
CA MET A 182 17.64 -3.15 4.95
C MET A 182 18.31 -3.61 6.24
N ARG A 183 19.57 -3.22 6.48
CA ARG A 183 20.35 -3.58 7.68
C ARG A 183 21.00 -2.37 8.31
N ASP A 184 21.08 -2.38 9.62
CA ASP A 184 21.86 -1.37 10.35
C ASP A 184 23.36 -1.59 10.06
N PRO A 185 24.09 -0.59 9.53
CA PRO A 185 25.50 -0.73 9.19
C PRO A 185 26.41 -0.94 10.40
N LYS A 186 25.93 -0.61 11.62
CA LYS A 186 26.73 -0.74 12.86
C LYS A 186 26.51 -2.08 13.55
N THR A 187 25.28 -2.57 13.59
CA THR A 187 24.92 -3.80 14.31
C THR A 187 24.76 -5.01 13.41
N GLY A 188 24.56 -4.80 12.09
CA GLY A 188 24.22 -5.85 11.13
C GLY A 188 22.78 -6.37 11.25
N ASP A 189 22.02 -5.86 12.20
CA ASP A 189 20.63 -6.26 12.43
C ASP A 189 19.74 -5.82 11.27
N ARG A 190 18.70 -6.62 10.98
CA ARG A 190 17.67 -6.22 10.01
C ARG A 190 16.94 -4.99 10.52
N LYS A 191 16.81 -3.97 9.70
CA LYS A 191 15.94 -2.84 10.02
C LYS A 191 14.48 -3.28 9.97
N SER A 192 13.80 -3.12 11.10
CA SER A 192 12.35 -3.22 11.13
C SER A 192 11.78 -1.88 10.67
N THR A 193 11.18 -1.83 9.51
CA THR A 193 10.50 -0.63 8.98
C THR A 193 9.31 -0.17 9.84
N ARG A 194 8.87 -1.00 10.79
CA ARG A 194 7.84 -0.61 11.76
C ARG A 194 8.19 0.60 12.64
N LEU A 195 9.47 0.98 12.70
CA LEU A 195 9.93 2.12 13.49
C LEU A 195 10.00 3.44 12.70
N ASN A 196 9.91 3.39 11.37
CA ASN A 196 9.99 4.57 10.52
C ASN A 196 8.66 4.95 9.84
N SER A 197 7.61 4.15 10.01
CA SER A 197 6.27 4.57 9.61
C SER A 197 5.69 5.50 10.68
N SER A 198 6.21 6.70 10.75
CA SER A 198 5.48 7.82 11.36
C SER A 198 4.36 8.22 10.41
N HIS A 199 3.24 7.59 10.55
CA HIS A 199 1.95 8.02 10.02
C HIS A 199 1.04 8.39 11.16
#